data_2953769487cba381f4cf194af3748103
#
_entry.id   2953769487cba381f4cf194af3748103
#
_cell.length_a   1.000
_cell.length_b   1.000
_cell.length_c   1.000
_cell.angle_alpha   90.00
_cell.angle_beta   90.00
_cell.angle_gamma   90.00
#
_symmetry.space_group_name_H-M   'P 1'
#
loop_
_entity.id
_entity.type
_entity.pdbx_description
1 polymer ?
#
loop_
_entity_poly.entity_id
_entity_poly.type
_entity_poly.pdbx_seq_one_letter_code
_entity_poly.pdbx_strand_id
1 'polypeptide(L)' 'AAGLVLGIFMLIMDFDFVEQGVRAGLPEREAWRAAFGLTVTLVWLYLEILRLLAILRGDN' A
#
# COMPACT_ATOMS: atom_id res chain seq x y z
N ALA A 1 8.04 12.81 -2.74
CA ALA A 1 6.62 13.20 -2.83
C ALA A 1 5.89 12.43 -3.93
N ALA A 2 6.53 12.28 -5.09
CA ALA A 2 5.93 11.49 -6.18
C ALA A 2 5.71 10.04 -5.74
N GLY A 3 6.65 9.48 -4.96
CA GLY A 3 6.52 8.14 -4.45
C GLY A 3 5.32 7.98 -3.54
N LEU A 4 5.03 9.00 -2.74
CA LEU A 4 3.88 8.95 -1.85
C LEU A 4 2.58 8.91 -2.64
N VAL A 5 2.47 9.72 -3.68
CA VAL A 5 1.28 9.75 -4.52
C VAL A 5 1.06 8.39 -5.17
N LEU A 6 2.13 7.81 -5.73
CA LEU A 6 2.05 6.49 -6.34
C LEU A 6 1.66 5.42 -5.32
N GLY A 7 2.21 5.51 -4.10
CA GLY A 7 1.89 4.58 -3.04
C GLY A 7 0.44 4.63 -2.63
N ILE A 8 -0.11 5.84 -2.51
CA ILE A 8 -1.52 6.01 -2.18
C ILE A 8 -2.40 5.42 -3.28
N PHE A 9 -2.03 5.67 -4.53
CA PHE A 9 -2.75 5.13 -5.67
C PHE A 9 -2.73 3.60 -5.65
N MET A 10 -1.57 3.01 -5.40
CA MET A 10 -1.45 1.56 -5.30
C MET A 10 -2.27 1.00 -4.15
N LEU A 11 -2.30 1.71 -3.03
CA LEU A 11 -3.08 1.30 -1.87
C LEU A 11 -4.56 1.24 -2.19
N ILE A 12 -5.06 2.24 -2.89
CA ILE A 12 -6.46 2.28 -3.30
C ILE A 12 -6.77 1.11 -4.22
N MET A 13 -5.88 0.82 -5.16
CA MET A 13 -6.06 -0.32 -6.07
C MET A 13 -6.03 -1.64 -5.32
N ASP A 14 -5.16 -1.76 -4.32
CA ASP A 14 -5.06 -2.97 -3.51
C ASP A 14 -6.36 -3.22 -2.73
N PHE A 15 -6.91 -2.18 -2.13
CA PHE A 15 -8.18 -2.30 -1.43
C PHE A 15 -9.31 -2.69 -2.37
N ASP A 16 -9.34 -2.09 -3.54
CA ASP A 16 -10.34 -2.42 -4.54
C ASP A 16 -10.22 -3.88 -4.97
N PHE A 17 -9.00 -4.35 -5.18
CA PHE A 17 -8.74 -5.73 -5.55
C PHE A 17 -9.22 -6.69 -4.46
N VAL A 18 -8.91 -6.39 -3.20
CA VAL A 18 -9.34 -7.23 -2.08
C VAL A 18 -10.86 -7.27 -1.98
N GLU A 19 -11.51 -6.12 -2.13
CA GLU A 19 -12.96 -6.05 -2.06
C GLU A 19 -13.61 -6.86 -3.15
N GLN A 20 -13.12 -6.75 -4.38
CA GLN A 20 -13.65 -7.54 -5.49
C GLN A 20 -13.39 -9.03 -5.28
N GLY A 21 -12.23 -9.35 -4.72
CA GLY A 21 -11.89 -10.73 -4.42
C GLY A 21 -12.85 -11.36 -3.43
N VAL A 22 -13.19 -10.61 -2.38
CA VAL A 22 -14.14 -11.09 -1.37
C VAL A 22 -15.50 -11.33 -2.00
N ARG A 23 -15.95 -10.43 -2.85
CA ARG A 23 -17.26 -10.59 -3.52
C ARG A 23 -17.26 -11.76 -4.47
N ALA A 24 -16.15 -11.99 -5.16
CA ALA A 24 -16.05 -13.08 -6.13
C ALA A 24 -15.78 -14.43 -5.47
N GLY A 25 -15.47 -14.45 -4.17
CA GLY A 25 -15.15 -15.68 -3.47
C GLY A 25 -13.81 -16.25 -3.89
N LEU A 26 -12.78 -15.41 -3.95
CA LEU A 26 -11.44 -15.85 -4.35
C LEU A 26 -10.92 -16.96 -3.44
N PRO A 27 -10.12 -17.89 -4.00
CA PRO A 27 -9.46 -18.92 -3.19
C PRO A 27 -8.57 -18.29 -2.13
N GLU A 28 -8.37 -19.02 -1.04
CA GLU A 28 -7.55 -18.57 0.06
C GLU A 28 -6.14 -18.16 -0.38
N ARG A 29 -5.60 -18.89 -1.35
CA ARG A 29 -4.28 -18.58 -1.89
C ARG A 29 -4.21 -17.15 -2.45
N GLU A 30 -5.26 -16.73 -3.14
CA GLU A 30 -5.30 -15.39 -3.70
C GLU A 30 -5.47 -14.34 -2.61
N ALA A 31 -6.20 -14.66 -1.55
CA ALA A 31 -6.33 -13.76 -0.42
C ALA A 31 -4.97 -13.53 0.27
N TRP A 32 -4.18 -14.58 0.43
CA TRP A 32 -2.84 -14.48 0.98
C TRP A 32 -1.96 -13.57 0.14
N ARG A 33 -2.03 -13.75 -1.16
CA ARG A 33 -1.26 -12.97 -2.11
C ARG A 33 -1.61 -11.50 -2.03
N ALA A 34 -2.91 -11.20 -1.97
CA ALA A 34 -3.38 -9.82 -1.85
C ALA A 34 -2.94 -9.20 -0.53
N ALA A 35 -3.02 -9.97 0.55
CA ALA A 35 -2.59 -9.49 1.86
C ALA A 35 -1.09 -9.20 1.89
N PHE A 36 -0.30 -10.03 1.26
CA PHE A 36 1.14 -9.83 1.17
C PHE A 36 1.46 -8.55 0.40
N GLY A 37 0.82 -8.36 -0.75
CA GLY A 37 1.03 -7.16 -1.55
C GLY A 37 0.61 -5.90 -0.82
N LEU A 38 -0.51 -5.95 -0.12
CA LEU A 38 -0.99 -4.83 0.67
C LEU A 38 -0.01 -4.50 1.80
N THR A 39 0.52 -5.52 2.46
CA THR A 39 1.49 -5.33 3.53
C THR A 39 2.75 -4.64 3.02
N VAL A 40 3.26 -5.08 1.88
CA VAL A 40 4.44 -4.49 1.26
C VAL A 40 4.18 -3.02 0.93
N THR A 41 3.01 -2.73 0.37
CA THR A 41 2.63 -1.35 0.03
C THR A 41 2.57 -0.47 1.28
N LEU A 42 1.99 -1.00 2.36
CA LEU A 42 1.90 -0.26 3.61
C LEU A 42 3.27 0.05 4.20
N VAL A 43 4.18 -0.92 4.16
CA VAL A 43 5.55 -0.71 4.64
C VAL A 43 6.22 0.36 3.79
N TRP A 44 6.07 0.29 2.49
CA TRP A 44 6.66 1.26 1.58
C TRP A 44 6.12 2.67 1.84
N LEU A 45 4.81 2.80 2.04
CA LEU A 45 4.20 4.07 2.38
C LEU A 45 4.70 4.60 3.71
N TYR A 46 4.87 3.71 4.68
CA TYR A 46 5.41 4.09 5.98
C TYR A 46 6.78 4.73 5.84
N LEU A 47 7.66 4.10 5.06
CA LEU A 47 8.99 4.63 4.82
C LEU A 47 8.95 5.96 4.07
N GLU A 48 8.03 6.10 3.12
CA GLU A 48 7.87 7.37 2.40
C GLU A 48 7.41 8.49 3.32
N ILE A 49 6.49 8.20 4.22
CA ILE A 49 5.99 9.18 5.17
C ILE A 49 7.12 9.61 6.11
N LEU A 50 7.91 8.65 6.59
CA LEU A 50 9.06 8.98 7.43
C LEU A 50 10.03 9.89 6.70
N ARG A 51 10.26 9.63 5.44
CA ARG A 51 11.14 10.44 4.62
C ARG A 51 10.62 11.87 4.51
N LEU A 52 9.32 12.02 4.26
CA LEU A 52 8.72 13.34 4.16
C LEU A 52 8.80 14.10 5.49
N LEU A 53 8.58 13.40 6.59
CA LEU A 53 8.68 14.02 7.91
C LEU A 53 10.10 14.51 8.17
N ALA A 54 11.10 13.75 7.76
CA ALA A 54 12.48 14.16 7.90
C ALA A 54 12.76 15.44 7.11
N ILE A 55 12.26 15.52 5.89
CA ILE A 55 12.43 16.68 5.04
C ILE A 55 11.74 17.89 5.67
N LEU A 56 10.52 17.71 6.17
CA LEU A 56 9.77 18.80 6.79
C LEU A 56 10.43 19.31 8.05
N ARG A 57 11.16 18.45 8.75
CA ARG A 57 11.91 18.85 9.93
C ARG A 57 13.22 19.52 9.59
N GLY A 58 13.64 19.45 8.35
CA GLY A 58 14.91 19.98 7.95
C GLY A 58 16.08 19.07 8.31
N ASP A 59 15.83 17.79 8.49
CA ASP A 59 16.84 16.79 8.89
C ASP A 59 17.43 16.07 7.71
N ASN A 60 17.56 16.68 6.61
CA ASN A 60 18.10 15.97 5.45
C ASN A 60 19.61 15.88 5.44
#